data_2fb61a65cc6b55de100a919f84292a52
#
_entry.id   2fb61a65cc6b55de100a919f84292a52
#
_cell.length_a   1.000
_cell.length_b   1.000
_cell.length_c   1.000
_cell.angle_alpha   90.00
_cell.angle_beta   90.00
_cell.angle_gamma   90.00
#
_symmetry.space_group_name_H-M   'P 1'
#
loop_
_entity.id
_entity.type
_entity.pdbx_description
1 polymer ?
#
loop_
_entity_poly.entity_id
_entity_poly.type
_entity_poly.pdbx_seq_one_letter_code
_entity_poly.pdbx_strand_id
1 'polypeptide(L)'
;EKNIWLTGMPRYDLLEDHQEKIVYIVPTWRRYLMDSFDEAQGVWRLGEKFTHSRYLAYYHQLLTDERLMAAAKKYGYRIAFFPHPNLQPFENLFVHGDGVSVVSPNSSYREIYQKGSLLVTDYSSVVFDFAYMKKPVLYTQFDKEEFFGGEHVCTAGYFDYERDGFGEVEYDLTSTVNRIIEYMANGCQMKPEYRRRVDEFFAYHDRSNCQRVYE
;
A
#
# COMPACT_ATOMS: atom_id res chain seq x y z
N GLU A 1 -22.28 -14.10 -25.85
CA GLU A 1 -21.79 -12.73 -25.57
C GLU A 1 -21.79 -12.49 -24.05
N LYS A 2 -20.75 -11.91 -23.52
CA LYS A 2 -20.72 -11.50 -22.10
C LYS A 2 -21.16 -10.05 -22.03
N ASN A 3 -22.19 -9.76 -21.23
CA ASN A 3 -22.58 -8.39 -20.94
C ASN A 3 -21.67 -7.83 -19.84
N ILE A 4 -21.10 -6.67 -20.05
CA ILE A 4 -20.30 -5.94 -19.07
C ILE A 4 -21.12 -4.75 -18.58
N TRP A 5 -21.32 -4.68 -17.27
CA TRP A 5 -22.10 -3.63 -16.64
C TRP A 5 -21.20 -2.78 -15.75
N LEU A 6 -21.23 -1.47 -15.94
CA LEU A 6 -20.49 -0.53 -15.12
C LEU A 6 -21.31 -0.19 -13.88
N THR A 7 -21.12 -0.92 -12.78
CA THR A 7 -21.88 -0.74 -11.53
C THR A 7 -21.10 -0.08 -10.41
N GLY A 8 -19.77 0.01 -10.55
CA GLY A 8 -18.85 0.30 -9.45
C GLY A 8 -18.61 -0.93 -8.57
N MET A 9 -17.83 -0.76 -7.52
CA MET A 9 -17.46 -1.86 -6.61
C MET A 9 -18.30 -1.80 -5.33
N PRO A 10 -19.12 -2.83 -5.03
CA PRO A 10 -19.97 -2.86 -3.83
C PRO A 10 -19.26 -2.54 -2.51
N ARG A 11 -18.01 -2.99 -2.36
CA ARG A 11 -17.22 -2.74 -1.15
C ARG A 11 -16.95 -1.25 -0.88
N TYR A 12 -17.03 -0.39 -1.90
CA TYR A 12 -16.81 1.05 -1.74
C TYR A 12 -17.95 1.75 -0.99
N ASP A 13 -19.16 1.19 -0.99
CA ASP A 13 -20.30 1.75 -0.27
C ASP A 13 -20.07 1.80 1.25
N LEU A 14 -19.16 0.98 1.76
CA LEU A 14 -18.81 0.88 3.17
C LEU A 14 -17.55 1.66 3.56
N LEU A 15 -16.91 2.36 2.61
CA LEU A 15 -15.72 3.14 2.89
C LEU A 15 -16.12 4.50 3.47
N GLU A 16 -15.63 4.80 4.65
CA GLU A 16 -15.82 6.06 5.37
C GLU A 16 -14.49 6.62 5.81
N ASP A 17 -14.32 7.93 5.73
CA ASP A 17 -13.08 8.58 6.14
C ASP A 17 -13.11 8.92 7.63
N HIS A 18 -12.28 8.23 8.42
CA HIS A 18 -12.09 8.42 9.85
C HIS A 18 -10.61 8.62 10.18
N GLN A 19 -9.93 9.51 9.47
CA GLN A 19 -8.49 9.73 9.60
C GLN A 19 -8.01 9.90 11.04
N GLU A 20 -6.98 9.14 11.41
CA GLU A 20 -6.35 9.16 12.73
C GLU A 20 -4.87 9.58 12.70
N LYS A 21 -4.41 10.33 11.72
CA LYS A 21 -2.98 10.66 11.52
C LYS A 21 -2.07 9.43 11.53
N ILE A 22 -2.42 8.43 10.73
CA ILE A 22 -1.63 7.22 10.55
C ILE A 22 -1.07 7.17 9.12
N VAL A 23 0.23 6.95 9.00
CA VAL A 23 0.89 6.56 7.75
C VAL A 23 1.00 5.05 7.75
N TYR A 24 0.28 4.39 6.84
CA TYR A 24 0.36 2.96 6.65
C TYR A 24 1.41 2.60 5.60
N ILE A 25 2.33 1.70 5.94
CA ILE A 25 3.30 1.10 5.02
C ILE A 25 2.83 -0.33 4.74
N VAL A 26 2.36 -0.58 3.51
CA VAL A 26 1.68 -1.82 3.12
C VAL A 26 2.36 -2.41 1.87
N PRO A 27 3.45 -3.16 2.04
CA PRO A 27 4.18 -3.72 0.91
C PRO A 27 3.47 -4.92 0.28
N THR A 28 3.64 -5.09 -1.04
CA THR A 28 3.34 -6.35 -1.72
C THR A 28 4.45 -7.36 -1.44
N TRP A 29 4.09 -8.62 -1.29
CA TRP A 29 5.07 -9.69 -1.17
C TRP A 29 5.80 -9.93 -2.49
N ARG A 30 6.94 -10.64 -2.44
CA ARG A 30 7.72 -11.00 -3.63
C ARG A 30 7.70 -12.51 -3.81
N ARG A 31 6.99 -12.99 -4.86
CA ARG A 31 6.86 -14.44 -5.11
C ARG A 31 8.22 -15.12 -5.29
N TYR A 32 9.17 -14.46 -5.95
CA TYR A 32 10.50 -14.97 -6.20
C TYR A 32 11.39 -15.07 -4.95
N LEU A 33 10.97 -14.48 -3.84
CA LEU A 33 11.62 -14.61 -2.54
C LEU A 33 11.01 -15.72 -1.67
N MET A 34 9.98 -16.40 -2.18
CA MET A 34 9.33 -17.52 -1.52
C MET A 34 9.76 -18.81 -2.18
N ASP A 35 9.84 -19.89 -1.40
CA ASP A 35 10.16 -21.23 -1.87
C ASP A 35 8.88 -21.96 -2.33
N SER A 36 8.28 -22.74 -1.48
CA SER A 36 7.12 -23.59 -1.75
C SER A 36 5.91 -23.18 -0.90
N PHE A 37 4.73 -23.50 -1.38
CA PHE A 37 3.50 -23.40 -0.59
C PHE A 37 3.31 -24.68 0.22
N ASP A 38 3.17 -24.56 1.52
CA ASP A 38 2.88 -25.69 2.41
C ASP A 38 1.35 -25.87 2.47
N GLU A 39 0.84 -26.83 1.73
CA GLU A 39 -0.60 -27.11 1.66
C GLU A 39 -1.21 -27.54 3.00
N ALA A 40 -0.40 -28.21 3.84
CA ALA A 40 -0.88 -28.69 5.14
C ALA A 40 -1.10 -27.55 6.14
N GLN A 41 -0.28 -26.50 6.05
CA GLN A 41 -0.34 -25.35 6.93
C GLN A 41 -1.02 -24.14 6.26
N GLY A 42 -1.22 -24.18 4.94
CA GLY A 42 -1.82 -23.07 4.17
C GLY A 42 -0.93 -21.83 4.09
N VAL A 43 0.39 -21.98 4.20
CA VAL A 43 1.35 -20.86 4.22
C VAL A 43 2.48 -21.06 3.23
N TRP A 44 3.05 -19.96 2.78
CA TRP A 44 4.26 -19.95 1.99
C TRP A 44 5.48 -20.12 2.89
N ARG A 45 6.49 -20.87 2.44
CA ARG A 45 7.81 -20.93 3.07
C ARG A 45 8.72 -19.86 2.48
N LEU A 46 9.56 -19.25 3.33
CA LEU A 46 10.56 -18.31 2.84
C LEU A 46 11.65 -19.03 2.04
N GLY A 47 12.03 -18.43 0.92
CA GLY A 47 13.21 -18.83 0.18
C GLY A 47 14.51 -18.43 0.88
N GLU A 48 15.58 -19.15 0.62
CA GLU A 48 16.92 -18.89 1.23
C GLU A 48 17.41 -17.45 0.97
N LYS A 49 17.03 -16.86 -0.16
CA LYS A 49 17.44 -15.49 -0.54
C LYS A 49 16.71 -14.39 0.23
N PHE A 50 15.63 -14.68 0.95
CA PHE A 50 14.77 -13.66 1.56
C PHE A 50 15.54 -12.78 2.55
N THR A 51 16.32 -13.38 3.45
CA THR A 51 17.05 -12.67 4.52
C THR A 51 18.17 -11.75 4.00
N HIS A 52 18.64 -11.99 2.78
CA HIS A 52 19.67 -11.18 2.12
C HIS A 52 19.11 -10.37 0.95
N SER A 53 17.78 -10.30 0.83
CA SER A 53 17.13 -9.61 -0.28
C SER A 53 17.17 -8.09 -0.14
N ARG A 54 17.22 -7.41 -1.30
CA ARG A 54 17.05 -5.97 -1.39
C ARG A 54 15.71 -5.52 -0.80
N TYR A 55 14.68 -6.38 -0.94
CA TYR A 55 13.35 -6.16 -0.39
C TYR A 55 13.37 -6.01 1.14
N LEU A 56 13.93 -7.01 1.86
CA LEU A 56 13.99 -6.96 3.31
C LEU A 56 14.88 -5.81 3.80
N ALA A 57 16.04 -5.61 3.16
CA ALA A 57 16.96 -4.53 3.49
C ALA A 57 16.31 -3.13 3.32
N TYR A 58 15.52 -2.94 2.25
CA TYR A 58 14.80 -1.69 2.01
C TYR A 58 13.79 -1.38 3.13
N TYR A 59 12.94 -2.36 3.49
CA TYR A 59 11.94 -2.13 4.54
C TYR A 59 12.59 -1.99 5.93
N HIS A 60 13.69 -2.70 6.23
CA HIS A 60 14.44 -2.44 7.46
C HIS A 60 14.89 -0.97 7.53
N GLN A 61 15.51 -0.47 6.46
CA GLN A 61 15.99 0.91 6.44
C GLN A 61 14.84 1.91 6.53
N LEU A 62 13.72 1.68 5.83
CA LEU A 62 12.55 2.56 5.88
C LEU A 62 11.91 2.59 7.28
N LEU A 63 11.75 1.42 7.92
CA LEU A 63 11.10 1.28 9.22
C LEU A 63 12.00 1.70 10.42
N THR A 64 13.29 1.93 10.16
CA THR A 64 14.26 2.42 11.17
C THR A 64 14.82 3.81 10.85
N ASP A 65 14.35 4.48 9.79
CA ASP A 65 14.87 5.79 9.39
C ASP A 65 14.55 6.84 10.46
N GLU A 66 15.59 7.37 11.08
CA GLU A 66 15.47 8.35 12.18
C GLU A 66 14.79 9.65 11.75
N ARG A 67 14.97 10.08 10.49
CA ARG A 67 14.32 11.29 9.94
C ARG A 67 12.82 11.09 9.86
N LEU A 68 12.39 9.90 9.42
CA LEU A 68 10.98 9.51 9.35
C LEU A 68 10.36 9.51 10.75
N MET A 69 11.03 8.88 11.74
CA MET A 69 10.55 8.81 13.11
C MET A 69 10.48 10.20 13.77
N ALA A 70 11.51 11.03 13.57
CA ALA A 70 11.51 12.40 14.06
C ALA A 70 10.39 13.26 13.46
N ALA A 71 10.13 13.11 12.16
CA ALA A 71 9.05 13.82 11.47
C ALA A 71 7.67 13.33 11.94
N ALA A 72 7.47 12.02 12.10
CA ALA A 72 6.23 11.46 12.63
C ALA A 72 5.91 12.04 14.02
N LYS A 73 6.89 12.07 14.90
CA LYS A 73 6.77 12.70 16.23
C LYS A 73 6.46 14.19 16.13
N LYS A 74 7.17 14.92 15.26
CA LYS A 74 7.01 16.37 15.07
C LYS A 74 5.60 16.74 14.60
N TYR A 75 5.03 16.00 13.65
CA TYR A 75 3.74 16.31 13.07
C TYR A 75 2.58 15.53 13.71
N GLY A 76 2.85 14.69 14.71
CA GLY A 76 1.87 13.93 15.46
C GLY A 76 1.27 12.77 14.70
N TYR A 77 2.04 12.16 13.78
CA TYR A 77 1.64 10.95 13.07
C TYR A 77 2.17 9.69 13.74
N ARG A 78 1.46 8.58 13.54
CA ARG A 78 1.93 7.22 13.83
C ARG A 78 2.34 6.56 12.54
N ILE A 79 3.41 5.76 12.56
CA ILE A 79 3.81 4.91 11.45
C ILE A 79 3.32 3.50 11.77
N ALA A 80 2.58 2.90 10.85
CA ALA A 80 2.04 1.56 11.00
C ALA A 80 2.47 0.69 9.82
N PHE A 81 3.14 -0.43 10.11
CA PHE A 81 3.58 -1.40 9.12
C PHE A 81 2.60 -2.57 9.06
N PHE A 82 2.08 -2.85 7.88
CA PHE A 82 1.18 -3.96 7.63
C PHE A 82 1.77 -4.88 6.56
N PRO A 83 2.53 -5.91 6.96
CA PRO A 83 3.09 -6.86 6.02
C PRO A 83 1.99 -7.61 5.29
N HIS A 84 2.23 -7.95 4.02
CA HIS A 84 1.32 -8.76 3.22
C HIS A 84 0.96 -10.07 3.95
N PRO A 85 -0.28 -10.59 3.86
CA PRO A 85 -0.69 -11.82 4.56
C PRO A 85 0.29 -12.99 4.44
N ASN A 86 0.90 -13.18 3.28
CA ASN A 86 1.92 -14.23 3.06
C ASN A 86 3.23 -13.99 3.84
N LEU A 87 3.46 -12.78 4.35
CA LEU A 87 4.65 -12.41 5.13
C LEU A 87 4.35 -12.21 6.62
N GLN A 88 3.09 -12.19 7.02
CA GLN A 88 2.71 -12.05 8.43
C GLN A 88 3.31 -13.12 9.35
N PRO A 89 3.42 -14.41 8.95
CA PRO A 89 4.10 -15.42 9.78
C PRO A 89 5.58 -15.12 10.04
N PHE A 90 6.16 -14.19 9.28
CA PHE A 90 7.58 -13.82 9.31
C PHE A 90 7.78 -12.34 9.69
N GLU A 91 6.79 -11.72 10.33
CA GLU A 91 6.84 -10.30 10.70
C GLU A 91 8.04 -9.95 11.58
N ASN A 92 8.50 -10.90 12.40
CA ASN A 92 9.67 -10.77 13.27
C ASN A 92 11.00 -10.57 12.50
N LEU A 93 11.03 -10.84 11.20
CA LEU A 93 12.20 -10.56 10.36
C LEU A 93 12.30 -9.08 9.97
N PHE A 94 11.22 -8.32 10.10
CA PHE A 94 11.22 -6.88 9.80
C PHE A 94 11.60 -6.08 11.05
N VAL A 95 12.87 -5.69 11.10
CA VAL A 95 13.36 -4.80 12.16
C VAL A 95 12.71 -3.42 11.97
N HIS A 96 12.23 -2.84 13.05
CA HIS A 96 11.61 -1.51 13.05
C HIS A 96 11.99 -0.72 14.29
N GLY A 97 11.92 0.62 14.21
CA GLY A 97 12.13 1.50 15.35
C GLY A 97 10.94 1.52 16.32
N ASP A 98 11.17 2.02 17.53
CA ASP A 98 10.15 2.12 18.59
C ASP A 98 8.92 2.97 18.20
N GLY A 99 9.07 3.83 17.18
CA GLY A 99 7.98 4.66 16.64
C GLY A 99 7.07 3.97 15.62
N VAL A 100 7.33 2.71 15.26
CA VAL A 100 6.57 1.94 14.29
C VAL A 100 5.75 0.88 15.00
N SER A 101 4.45 0.81 14.70
CA SER A 101 3.58 -0.28 15.15
C SER A 101 3.38 -1.30 14.02
N VAL A 102 3.52 -2.59 14.33
CA VAL A 102 3.13 -3.65 13.40
C VAL A 102 1.63 -3.88 13.56
N VAL A 103 0.90 -3.84 12.44
CA VAL A 103 -0.55 -4.01 12.43
C VAL A 103 -0.89 -5.49 12.61
N SER A 104 -1.83 -5.79 13.50
CA SER A 104 -2.27 -7.16 13.75
C SER A 104 -2.78 -7.84 12.48
N PRO A 105 -2.45 -9.12 12.25
CA PRO A 105 -2.99 -9.92 11.15
C PRO A 105 -4.53 -9.97 11.10
N ASN A 106 -5.17 -9.78 12.24
CA ASN A 106 -6.63 -9.78 12.35
C ASN A 106 -7.29 -8.44 11.99
N SER A 107 -6.49 -7.40 11.70
CA SER A 107 -7.01 -6.10 11.30
C SER A 107 -7.60 -6.17 9.89
N SER A 108 -8.75 -5.54 9.71
CA SER A 108 -9.38 -5.49 8.39
C SER A 108 -8.73 -4.41 7.52
N TYR A 109 -8.60 -4.66 6.22
CA TYR A 109 -8.19 -3.63 5.26
C TYR A 109 -9.11 -2.41 5.29
N ARG A 110 -10.40 -2.60 5.58
CA ARG A 110 -11.35 -1.49 5.75
C ARG A 110 -10.90 -0.52 6.84
N GLU A 111 -10.49 -1.03 8.00
CA GLU A 111 -9.99 -0.17 9.09
C GLU A 111 -8.75 0.61 8.68
N ILE A 112 -7.80 -0.05 7.97
CA ILE A 112 -6.61 0.59 7.43
C ILE A 112 -7.00 1.73 6.49
N TYR A 113 -7.95 1.49 5.59
CA TYR A 113 -8.41 2.50 4.64
C TYR A 113 -9.11 3.66 5.35
N GLN A 114 -9.98 3.38 6.31
CA GLN A 114 -10.74 4.40 7.03
C GLN A 114 -9.84 5.27 7.92
N LYS A 115 -8.91 4.65 8.68
CA LYS A 115 -8.08 5.36 9.66
C LYS A 115 -6.83 6.00 9.07
N GLY A 116 -6.30 5.47 7.97
CA GLY A 116 -5.07 5.97 7.35
C GLY A 116 -5.20 7.39 6.82
N SER A 117 -4.13 8.17 6.95
CA SER A 117 -3.98 9.48 6.33
C SER A 117 -3.12 9.44 5.08
N LEU A 118 -2.16 8.52 5.01
CA LEU A 118 -1.29 8.26 3.87
C LEU A 118 -1.09 6.75 3.73
N LEU A 119 -1.20 6.25 2.51
CA LEU A 119 -0.84 4.87 2.16
C LEU A 119 0.48 4.86 1.39
N VAL A 120 1.50 4.23 1.96
CA VAL A 120 2.78 3.94 1.30
C VAL A 120 2.78 2.48 0.88
N THR A 121 2.85 2.22 -0.41
CA THR A 121 2.81 0.87 -0.96
C THR A 121 3.66 0.79 -2.23
N ASP A 122 3.60 -0.32 -2.95
CA ASP A 122 4.40 -0.52 -4.16
C ASP A 122 3.52 -0.89 -5.38
N TYR A 123 3.10 -2.15 -5.49
CA TYR A 123 2.34 -2.68 -6.65
C TYR A 123 0.94 -3.18 -6.27
N SER A 124 0.49 -2.88 -5.05
CA SER A 124 -0.73 -3.44 -4.50
C SER A 124 -2.00 -2.78 -5.01
N SER A 125 -3.02 -3.58 -5.29
CA SER A 125 -4.36 -3.10 -5.64
C SER A 125 -5.12 -2.42 -4.48
N VAL A 126 -4.61 -2.47 -3.25
CA VAL A 126 -5.18 -1.74 -2.09
C VAL A 126 -5.25 -0.23 -2.31
N VAL A 127 -4.46 0.29 -3.25
CA VAL A 127 -4.46 1.72 -3.62
C VAL A 127 -5.81 2.18 -4.13
N PHE A 128 -6.57 1.34 -4.83
CA PHE A 128 -7.85 1.73 -5.41
C PHE A 128 -8.89 2.06 -4.34
N ASP A 129 -8.96 1.27 -3.29
CA ASP A 129 -9.87 1.51 -2.16
C ASP A 129 -9.50 2.78 -1.40
N PHE A 130 -8.19 3.01 -1.19
CA PHE A 130 -7.69 4.20 -0.49
C PHE A 130 -7.87 5.47 -1.31
N ALA A 131 -7.54 5.42 -2.61
CA ALA A 131 -7.70 6.53 -3.53
C ALA A 131 -9.18 6.89 -3.77
N TYR A 132 -10.10 5.90 -3.76
CA TYR A 132 -11.54 6.15 -3.86
C TYR A 132 -12.03 7.13 -2.78
N MET A 133 -11.44 7.10 -1.59
CA MET A 133 -11.71 8.07 -0.52
C MET A 133 -10.96 9.40 -0.68
N LYS A 134 -10.27 9.61 -1.79
CA LYS A 134 -9.46 10.81 -2.08
C LYS A 134 -8.34 11.05 -1.07
N LYS A 135 -7.79 9.97 -0.53
CA LYS A 135 -6.64 9.99 0.37
C LYS A 135 -5.35 9.78 -0.40
N PRO A 136 -4.23 10.42 0.00
CA PRO A 136 -2.98 10.35 -0.73
C PRO A 136 -2.35 8.97 -0.66
N VAL A 137 -1.79 8.56 -1.80
CA VAL A 137 -1.01 7.34 -1.97
C VAL A 137 0.42 7.71 -2.35
N LEU A 138 1.39 6.96 -1.89
CA LEU A 138 2.78 7.02 -2.32
C LEU A 138 3.22 5.63 -2.75
N TYR A 139 3.73 5.53 -3.98
CA TYR A 139 4.29 4.29 -4.49
C TYR A 139 5.80 4.27 -4.29
N THR A 140 6.33 3.16 -3.74
CA THR A 140 7.76 2.94 -3.58
C THR A 140 8.18 1.74 -4.42
N GLN A 141 8.76 2.01 -5.61
CA GLN A 141 9.07 1.00 -6.63
C GLN A 141 10.59 0.80 -6.78
N PHE A 142 11.30 0.66 -5.67
CA PHE A 142 12.75 0.52 -5.61
C PHE A 142 13.29 -0.71 -6.35
N ASP A 143 12.44 -1.73 -6.58
CA ASP A 143 12.77 -3.00 -7.23
C ASP A 143 11.92 -3.27 -8.49
N LYS A 144 11.52 -2.22 -9.22
CA LYS A 144 10.61 -2.29 -10.37
C LYS A 144 11.08 -3.28 -11.44
N GLU A 145 12.37 -3.29 -11.74
CA GLU A 145 12.93 -4.19 -12.75
C GLU A 145 12.84 -5.65 -12.33
N GLU A 146 13.14 -5.95 -11.07
CA GLU A 146 13.04 -7.30 -10.50
C GLU A 146 11.58 -7.76 -10.44
N PHE A 147 10.66 -6.87 -10.04
CA PHE A 147 9.25 -7.18 -9.91
C PHE A 147 8.58 -7.52 -11.24
N PHE A 148 8.84 -6.76 -12.31
CA PHE A 148 8.27 -6.97 -13.63
C PHE A 148 9.16 -7.81 -14.56
N GLY A 149 10.37 -8.14 -14.15
CA GLY A 149 11.37 -8.89 -14.95
C GLY A 149 11.07 -10.39 -15.14
N GLY A 150 9.87 -10.85 -14.77
CA GLY A 150 9.43 -12.23 -14.97
C GLY A 150 9.64 -13.15 -13.76
N GLU A 151 10.26 -12.68 -12.70
CA GLU A 151 10.44 -13.44 -11.46
C GLU A 151 9.22 -13.38 -10.54
N HIS A 152 8.34 -12.40 -10.74
CA HIS A 152 7.05 -12.30 -10.05
C HIS A 152 5.91 -12.80 -10.96
N VAL A 153 4.76 -13.14 -10.34
CA VAL A 153 3.57 -13.61 -11.06
C VAL A 153 2.86 -12.54 -11.88
N CYS A 154 3.24 -11.27 -11.72
CA CYS A 154 2.64 -10.14 -12.40
C CYS A 154 3.53 -9.67 -13.54
N THR A 155 2.93 -9.47 -14.71
CA THR A 155 3.51 -8.73 -15.84
C THR A 155 2.97 -7.30 -15.84
N ALA A 156 3.71 -6.38 -16.44
CA ALA A 156 3.24 -5.02 -16.61
C ALA A 156 1.91 -5.00 -17.39
N GLY A 157 0.88 -4.41 -16.79
CA GLY A 157 -0.44 -4.26 -17.38
C GLY A 157 -0.61 -2.90 -18.08
N TYR A 158 -1.86 -2.54 -18.38
CA TYR A 158 -2.20 -1.24 -18.99
C TYR A 158 -2.05 -0.07 -17.99
N PHE A 159 -2.16 -0.33 -16.69
CA PHE A 159 -2.06 0.70 -15.65
C PHE A 159 -0.59 1.06 -15.44
N ASP A 160 -0.26 2.29 -15.75
CA ASP A 160 1.07 2.87 -15.50
C ASP A 160 1.04 3.75 -14.26
N TYR A 161 1.90 3.45 -13.29
CA TYR A 161 1.87 4.12 -11.99
C TYR A 161 2.19 5.61 -12.07
N GLU A 162 3.06 6.03 -13.00
CA GLU A 162 3.40 7.44 -13.18
C GLU A 162 2.31 8.20 -13.95
N ARG A 163 1.73 7.57 -14.99
CA ARG A 163 0.69 8.18 -15.82
C ARG A 163 -0.67 8.13 -15.14
N ASP A 164 -1.06 6.96 -14.63
CA ASP A 164 -2.42 6.64 -14.17
C ASP A 164 -2.54 6.60 -12.64
N GLY A 165 -1.41 6.51 -11.92
CA GLY A 165 -1.36 6.35 -10.46
C GLY A 165 -1.96 7.54 -9.71
N PHE A 166 -2.39 7.28 -8.49
CA PHE A 166 -3.08 8.24 -7.60
C PHE A 166 -2.13 8.92 -6.61
N GLY A 167 -0.83 8.89 -6.88
CA GLY A 167 0.21 9.48 -6.07
C GLY A 167 1.57 9.40 -6.75
N GLU A 168 2.59 9.93 -6.10
CA GLU A 168 3.95 9.90 -6.60
C GLU A 168 4.54 8.50 -6.60
N VAL A 169 5.49 8.26 -7.50
CA VAL A 169 6.31 7.05 -7.58
C VAL A 169 7.75 7.41 -7.20
N GLU A 170 8.26 6.79 -6.15
CA GLU A 170 9.65 6.95 -5.70
C GLU A 170 10.41 5.63 -5.89
N TYR A 171 11.66 5.74 -6.29
CA TYR A 171 12.48 4.58 -6.69
C TYR A 171 13.63 4.27 -5.74
N ASP A 172 13.79 5.08 -4.69
CA ASP A 172 14.83 4.90 -3.68
C ASP A 172 14.33 5.28 -2.27
N LEU A 173 15.10 4.86 -1.27
CA LEU A 173 14.76 5.09 0.13
C LEU A 173 14.70 6.58 0.50
N THR A 174 15.69 7.35 0.02
CA THR A 174 15.82 8.76 0.42
C THR A 174 14.65 9.59 -0.12
N SER A 175 14.28 9.40 -1.37
CA SER A 175 13.15 10.07 -2.00
C SER A 175 11.83 9.64 -1.34
N THR A 176 11.66 8.34 -1.06
CA THR A 176 10.47 7.82 -0.34
C THR A 176 10.31 8.46 1.04
N VAL A 177 11.37 8.47 1.85
CA VAL A 177 11.34 9.09 3.19
C VAL A 177 11.03 10.58 3.11
N ASN A 178 11.69 11.30 2.19
CA ASN A 178 11.45 12.74 2.02
C ASN A 178 10.00 13.02 1.61
N ARG A 179 9.42 12.20 0.74
CA ARG A 179 8.02 12.33 0.31
C ARG A 179 7.04 12.07 1.44
N ILE A 180 7.26 11.05 2.25
CA ILE A 180 6.43 10.79 3.44
C ILE A 180 6.48 11.98 4.40
N ILE A 181 7.67 12.53 4.64
CA ILE A 181 7.85 13.72 5.50
C ILE A 181 7.10 14.93 4.92
N GLU A 182 7.17 15.17 3.62
CA GLU A 182 6.43 16.23 2.93
C GLU A 182 4.92 16.06 3.13
N TYR A 183 4.38 14.85 2.95
CA TYR A 183 2.97 14.59 3.19
C TYR A 183 2.56 14.85 4.63
N MET A 184 3.32 14.38 5.61
CA MET A 184 3.04 14.66 7.03
C MET A 184 3.07 16.17 7.34
N ALA A 185 4.00 16.90 6.74
CA ALA A 185 4.15 18.34 6.95
C ALA A 185 2.96 19.14 6.39
N ASN A 186 2.33 18.68 5.32
CA ASN A 186 1.16 19.33 4.70
C ASN A 186 -0.19 18.72 5.12
N GLY A 187 -0.22 17.90 6.19
CA GLY A 187 -1.45 17.29 6.71
C GLY A 187 -1.97 16.12 5.87
N CYS A 188 -1.11 15.46 5.10
CA CYS A 188 -1.45 14.34 4.23
C CYS A 188 -2.61 14.68 3.26
N GLN A 189 -2.56 15.86 2.64
CA GLN A 189 -3.53 16.25 1.63
C GLN A 189 -3.15 15.66 0.27
N MET A 190 -4.14 15.03 -0.40
CA MET A 190 -3.95 14.56 -1.78
C MET A 190 -3.74 15.77 -2.70
N LYS A 191 -2.70 15.73 -3.53
CA LYS A 191 -2.41 16.78 -4.51
C LYS A 191 -3.52 16.89 -5.56
N PRO A 192 -3.81 18.10 -6.07
CA PRO A 192 -4.92 18.32 -7.01
C PRO A 192 -4.87 17.46 -8.27
N GLU A 193 -3.66 17.19 -8.78
CA GLU A 193 -3.45 16.34 -9.96
C GLU A 193 -3.91 14.90 -9.73
N TYR A 194 -3.61 14.30 -8.57
CA TYR A 194 -4.04 12.95 -8.22
C TYR A 194 -5.52 12.88 -7.89
N ARG A 195 -6.05 13.93 -7.27
CA ARG A 195 -7.49 14.04 -7.04
C ARG A 195 -8.28 14.05 -8.35
N ARG A 196 -7.79 14.78 -9.37
CA ARG A 196 -8.40 14.75 -10.71
C ARG A 196 -8.34 13.35 -11.31
N ARG A 197 -7.18 12.64 -11.23
CA ARG A 197 -7.08 11.26 -11.72
C ARG A 197 -8.07 10.31 -11.02
N VAL A 198 -8.29 10.48 -9.73
CA VAL A 198 -9.31 9.73 -8.97
C VAL A 198 -10.72 10.03 -9.51
N ASP A 199 -11.04 11.30 -9.72
CA ASP A 199 -12.36 11.72 -10.23
C ASP A 199 -12.61 11.21 -11.66
N GLU A 200 -11.56 11.10 -12.49
CA GLU A 200 -11.65 10.58 -13.85
C GLU A 200 -11.69 9.03 -13.89
N PHE A 201 -11.03 8.36 -12.95
CA PHE A 201 -10.92 6.90 -12.94
C PHE A 201 -12.17 6.21 -12.41
N PHE A 202 -12.77 6.72 -11.34
CA PHE A 202 -13.93 6.10 -10.72
C PHE A 202 -15.22 6.70 -11.27
N ALA A 203 -16.03 5.86 -11.93
CA ALA A 203 -17.28 6.30 -12.55
C ALA A 203 -18.34 6.77 -11.55
N TYR A 204 -18.27 6.27 -10.30
CA TYR A 204 -19.26 6.55 -9.25
C TYR A 204 -18.59 6.85 -7.91
N HIS A 205 -19.12 7.87 -7.19
CA HIS A 205 -18.67 8.27 -5.86
C HIS A 205 -19.84 8.41 -4.86
N ASP A 206 -20.97 7.73 -5.12
CA ASP A 206 -22.27 7.99 -4.48
C ASP A 206 -22.72 6.95 -3.45
N ARG A 207 -21.91 5.91 -3.19
CA ARG A 207 -22.25 4.81 -2.27
C ARG A 207 -23.49 3.98 -2.67
N SER A 208 -23.86 3.97 -3.94
CA SER A 208 -24.98 3.19 -4.47
C SER A 208 -24.56 2.04 -5.36
N ASN A 209 -23.30 1.56 -5.18
CA ASN A 209 -22.74 0.49 -6.00
C ASN A 209 -23.47 -0.84 -5.78
N CYS A 210 -23.82 -1.18 -4.51
CA CYS A 210 -24.61 -2.37 -4.19
C CYS A 210 -25.99 -2.34 -4.88
N GLN A 211 -26.66 -1.18 -4.88
CA GLN A 211 -27.95 -1.02 -5.54
C GLN A 211 -27.85 -1.29 -7.04
N ARG A 212 -26.86 -0.68 -7.73
CA ARG A 212 -26.63 -0.90 -9.17
C ARG A 212 -26.31 -2.34 -9.56
N VAL A 213 -25.67 -3.10 -8.66
CA VAL A 213 -25.41 -4.53 -8.89
C VAL A 213 -26.68 -5.37 -8.73
N TYR A 214 -27.61 -4.94 -7.86
CA TYR A 214 -28.87 -5.64 -7.59
C TYR A 214 -29.91 -5.41 -8.69
N GLU A 215 -29.99 -4.22 -9.26
CA GLU A 215 -30.89 -3.83 -10.36
C GLU A 215 -30.45 -4.43 -11.70
#